data_69e7ad2bbcf76dafdeb93a68e65d7b58
#
_entry.id   69e7ad2bbcf76dafdeb93a68e65d7b58
#
_cell.length_a   1.000
_cell.length_b   1.000
_cell.length_c   1.000
_cell.angle_alpha   90.00
_cell.angle_beta   90.00
_cell.angle_gamma   90.00
#
_symmetry.space_group_name_H-M   'P 1'
#
loop_
_entity.id
_entity.type
_entity.pdbx_description
1 polymer ?
#
loop_
_entity_poly.entity_id
_entity_poly.type
_entity_poly.pdbx_seq_one_letter_code
_entity_poly.pdbx_strand_id
1 'polypeptide(L)'
;MGKGEVKHKAHMKTTFLFCCITLFSYASSAQTNSKTNTRGRKGGLYLYWGWNWDNYSKSDISFSGPDYHFTLQEVVARDSPSDFTLEKYFGISHITIPQFNFRIGYFLSDHWDISFGMDHMKYVVEQNQVVQIDGTISKMESTYHGEYQDEDIMIVDDFLQFEHTDGLNYENIEARYSNLFFDLNKIKFHYTTGIGAGMLLPKTNTTLLNMERHDDYHLSGYGISGVIGLNALFFDHFFIQAEMKAGVINMPDIRTTFDSADRAHQQFMFYQHNIVFGALIYFNHKAKEKTSME
;
A
#
# COMPACT_ATOMS: atom_id res chain seq x y z
N MET A 1 29.93 -28.02 -6.28
CA MET A 1 28.55 -28.09 -6.82
C MET A 1 27.88 -26.75 -6.51
N GLY A 2 27.67 -25.86 -7.47
CA GLY A 2 27.13 -24.51 -7.20
C GLY A 2 27.14 -23.54 -8.39
N LYS A 3 27.21 -24.04 -9.64
CA LYS A 3 27.17 -23.17 -10.84
C LYS A 3 25.92 -23.28 -11.73
N GLY A 4 24.96 -24.15 -11.39
CA GLY A 4 23.77 -24.43 -12.21
C GLY A 4 22.55 -23.54 -11.88
N GLU A 5 22.35 -23.14 -10.64
CA GLU A 5 21.13 -22.45 -10.20
C GLU A 5 21.06 -20.96 -10.58
N VAL A 6 22.20 -20.27 -10.68
CA VAL A 6 22.22 -18.84 -10.98
C VAL A 6 21.86 -18.56 -12.44
N LYS A 7 22.19 -19.47 -13.38
CA LYS A 7 21.85 -19.29 -14.80
C LYS A 7 20.36 -19.46 -15.10
N HIS A 8 19.65 -20.34 -14.36
CA HIS A 8 18.21 -20.56 -14.58
C HIS A 8 17.35 -19.35 -14.17
N LYS A 9 17.72 -18.66 -13.07
CA LYS A 9 16.99 -17.45 -12.60
C LYS A 9 17.18 -16.25 -13.53
N ALA A 10 18.34 -16.11 -14.15
CA ALA A 10 18.61 -15.03 -15.11
C ALA A 10 17.83 -15.21 -16.41
N HIS A 11 17.75 -16.42 -16.95
CA HIS A 11 16.99 -16.73 -18.17
C HIS A 11 15.48 -16.53 -17.99
N MET A 12 14.91 -16.87 -16.83
CA MET A 12 13.48 -16.73 -16.57
C MET A 12 13.06 -15.24 -16.50
N LYS A 13 13.91 -14.37 -15.90
CA LYS A 13 13.64 -12.91 -15.87
C LYS A 13 13.71 -12.28 -17.26
N THR A 14 14.65 -12.69 -18.09
CA THR A 14 14.80 -12.17 -19.46
C THR A 14 13.67 -12.64 -20.36
N THR A 15 13.22 -13.87 -20.24
CA THR A 15 12.11 -14.44 -21.03
C THR A 15 10.79 -13.77 -20.66
N PHE A 16 10.54 -13.46 -19.37
CA PHE A 16 9.34 -12.77 -18.94
C PHE A 16 9.29 -11.33 -19.47
N LEU A 17 10.41 -10.61 -19.45
CA LEU A 17 10.52 -9.26 -20.00
C LEU A 17 10.31 -9.25 -21.52
N PHE A 18 10.83 -10.22 -22.26
CA PHE A 18 10.66 -10.35 -23.68
C PHE A 18 9.20 -10.69 -24.08
N CYS A 19 8.52 -11.55 -23.32
CA CYS A 19 7.09 -11.85 -23.50
C CYS A 19 6.22 -10.59 -23.26
N CYS A 20 6.52 -9.78 -22.27
CA CYS A 20 5.79 -8.55 -22.00
C CYS A 20 6.00 -7.53 -23.15
N ILE A 21 7.21 -7.38 -23.65
CA ILE A 21 7.52 -6.46 -24.76
C ILE A 21 6.85 -6.93 -26.07
N THR A 22 6.84 -8.22 -26.37
CA THR A 22 6.19 -8.77 -27.58
C THR A 22 4.66 -8.68 -27.50
N LEU A 23 4.05 -8.87 -26.33
CA LEU A 23 2.61 -8.64 -26.12
C LEU A 23 2.24 -7.16 -26.32
N PHE A 24 3.08 -6.23 -25.88
CA PHE A 24 2.86 -4.79 -26.11
C PHE A 24 2.95 -4.40 -27.59
N SER A 25 3.86 -5.02 -28.33
CA SER A 25 4.04 -4.77 -29.77
C SER A 25 2.87 -5.32 -30.61
N TYR A 26 2.27 -6.44 -30.20
CA TYR A 26 1.09 -7.01 -30.85
C TYR A 26 -0.20 -6.21 -30.56
N ALA A 27 -0.33 -5.65 -29.37
CA ALA A 27 -1.49 -4.82 -29.00
C ALA A 27 -1.56 -3.51 -29.82
N SER A 28 -0.43 -2.98 -30.26
CA SER A 28 -0.39 -1.75 -31.07
C SER A 28 -0.88 -1.94 -32.49
N SER A 29 -0.94 -3.16 -33.01
CA SER A 29 -1.33 -3.47 -34.41
C SER A 29 -2.81 -3.87 -34.54
N ALA A 30 -3.53 -4.09 -33.45
CA ALA A 30 -4.91 -4.60 -33.45
C ALA A 30 -5.96 -3.48 -33.31
N GLN A 31 -5.65 -2.23 -33.66
CA GLN A 31 -6.68 -1.18 -33.77
C GLN A 31 -7.54 -1.41 -35.01
N THR A 32 -8.40 -2.40 -34.97
CA THR A 32 -9.54 -2.46 -35.89
C THR A 32 -10.55 -1.41 -35.47
N ASN A 33 -10.84 -0.48 -36.37
CA ASN A 33 -11.90 0.53 -36.29
C ASN A 33 -13.29 -0.13 -36.23
N SER A 34 -13.60 -0.80 -35.12
CA SER A 34 -14.96 -1.14 -34.78
C SER A 34 -15.55 0.07 -34.06
N LYS A 35 -16.53 0.75 -34.68
CA LYS A 35 -17.39 1.71 -33.98
C LYS A 35 -18.28 0.95 -32.99
N THR A 36 -17.71 0.38 -31.94
CA THR A 36 -18.46 -0.08 -30.79
C THR A 36 -18.94 1.17 -30.07
N ASN A 37 -20.24 1.25 -29.86
CA ASN A 37 -20.89 2.32 -29.09
C ASN A 37 -20.53 2.12 -27.62
N THR A 38 -19.26 2.37 -27.27
CA THR A 38 -18.73 2.20 -25.94
C THR A 38 -19.29 3.29 -25.05
N ARG A 39 -20.00 2.89 -24.00
CA ARG A 39 -20.46 3.80 -22.97
C ARG A 39 -19.24 4.49 -22.36
N GLY A 40 -19.21 5.82 -22.39
CA GLY A 40 -18.18 6.61 -21.72
C GLY A 40 -18.21 6.40 -20.20
N ARG A 41 -17.06 6.59 -19.54
CA ARG A 41 -16.97 6.45 -18.07
C ARG A 41 -17.26 7.74 -17.32
N LYS A 42 -17.27 8.88 -18.01
CA LYS A 42 -17.56 10.19 -17.42
C LYS A 42 -18.85 10.18 -16.59
N GLY A 43 -18.78 10.66 -15.35
CA GLY A 43 -19.92 10.68 -14.43
C GLY A 43 -20.19 9.36 -13.75
N GLY A 44 -19.37 8.34 -14.01
CA GLY A 44 -19.43 7.05 -13.32
C GLY A 44 -18.78 7.13 -11.94
N LEU A 45 -19.43 6.52 -10.96
CA LEU A 45 -18.87 6.27 -9.63
C LEU A 45 -18.37 4.83 -9.60
N TYR A 46 -17.19 4.60 -9.06
CA TYR A 46 -16.73 3.25 -8.81
C TYR A 46 -16.41 3.03 -7.34
N LEU A 47 -16.53 1.77 -6.95
CA LEU A 47 -16.15 1.27 -5.65
C LEU A 47 -15.34 0.00 -5.85
N TYR A 48 -14.23 -0.17 -5.14
CA TYR A 48 -13.55 -1.43 -5.09
C TYR A 48 -13.08 -1.79 -3.68
N TRP A 49 -12.86 -3.07 -3.50
CA TRP A 49 -12.21 -3.66 -2.34
C TRP A 49 -11.34 -4.83 -2.83
N GLY A 50 -10.26 -5.12 -2.11
CA GLY A 50 -9.38 -6.23 -2.43
C GLY A 50 -8.23 -6.35 -1.46
N TRP A 51 -7.24 -7.14 -1.82
CA TRP A 51 -6.12 -7.47 -0.94
C TRP A 51 -4.82 -6.86 -1.44
N ASN A 52 -3.91 -6.62 -0.49
CA ASN A 52 -2.56 -6.16 -0.77
C ASN A 52 -1.50 -7.05 -0.10
N TRP A 53 -0.29 -6.92 -0.60
CA TRP A 53 0.94 -7.49 -0.07
C TRP A 53 2.02 -6.45 -0.22
N ASP A 54 2.82 -6.24 0.84
CA ASP A 54 3.70 -5.10 0.96
C ASP A 54 5.17 -5.50 1.09
N ASN A 55 6.04 -4.62 0.68
CA ASN A 55 7.47 -4.68 0.94
C ASN A 55 7.94 -3.29 1.35
N TYR A 56 8.87 -3.24 2.29
CA TYR A 56 9.38 -2.00 2.88
C TYR A 56 10.88 -1.88 2.67
N SER A 57 11.36 -0.66 2.44
CA SER A 57 12.80 -0.39 2.52
C SER A 57 13.27 -0.48 3.96
N LYS A 58 14.56 -0.71 4.17
CA LYS A 58 15.18 -0.41 5.44
C LYS A 58 14.95 1.07 5.81
N SER A 59 14.91 1.36 7.08
CA SER A 59 14.72 2.72 7.59
C SER A 59 15.37 2.94 8.93
N ASP A 60 15.75 4.18 9.18
CA ASP A 60 16.15 4.61 10.50
C ASP A 60 14.89 4.90 11.33
N ILE A 61 14.91 4.48 12.60
CA ILE A 61 13.85 4.76 13.56
C ILE A 61 14.44 5.50 14.74
N SER A 62 14.07 6.76 14.91
CA SER A 62 14.51 7.59 16.04
C SER A 62 13.44 7.55 17.14
N PHE A 63 13.85 7.29 18.35
CA PHE A 63 13.02 7.27 19.55
C PHE A 63 13.41 8.42 20.47
N SER A 64 12.44 9.11 21.04
CA SER A 64 12.63 10.20 21.98
C SER A 64 11.61 10.19 23.10
N GLY A 65 12.08 10.47 24.29
CA GLY A 65 11.28 10.57 25.51
C GLY A 65 12.07 11.34 26.59
N PRO A 66 11.51 11.48 27.80
CA PRO A 66 12.20 12.19 28.89
C PRO A 66 13.54 11.58 29.28
N ASP A 67 13.67 10.25 29.17
CA ASP A 67 14.81 9.48 29.66
C ASP A 67 15.58 8.77 28.55
N TYR A 68 15.31 9.08 27.27
CA TYR A 68 16.04 8.53 26.14
C TYR A 68 15.92 9.40 24.89
N HIS A 69 16.98 9.35 24.10
CA HIS A 69 17.00 9.86 22.74
C HIS A 69 18.01 9.05 21.93
N PHE A 70 17.54 8.17 21.06
CA PHE A 70 18.40 7.31 20.26
C PHE A 70 17.79 6.99 18.90
N THR A 71 18.63 6.59 17.97
CA THR A 71 18.25 6.16 16.62
C THR A 71 18.79 4.76 16.36
N LEU A 72 17.93 3.90 15.84
CA LEU A 72 18.29 2.60 15.28
C LEU A 72 18.43 2.75 13.78
N GLN A 73 19.59 2.38 13.23
CA GLN A 73 19.90 2.60 11.82
C GLN A 73 19.59 1.35 10.99
N GLU A 74 19.12 1.56 9.74
CA GLU A 74 18.84 0.51 8.75
C GLU A 74 17.97 -0.65 9.24
N VAL A 75 16.99 -0.37 10.07
CA VAL A 75 16.06 -1.37 10.61
C VAL A 75 15.28 -2.04 9.48
N VAL A 76 15.26 -3.37 9.50
CA VAL A 76 14.50 -4.20 8.57
C VAL A 76 13.12 -4.45 9.15
N ALA A 77 12.10 -4.24 8.33
CA ALA A 77 10.73 -4.64 8.64
C ALA A 77 10.15 -5.48 7.50
N ARG A 78 9.18 -6.30 7.85
CA ARG A 78 8.50 -7.18 6.93
C ARG A 78 7.00 -6.94 6.94
N ASP A 79 6.37 -7.37 5.86
CA ASP A 79 4.94 -7.55 5.79
C ASP A 79 4.47 -8.71 6.68
N SER A 80 3.22 -8.67 7.12
CA SER A 80 2.62 -9.71 7.95
C SER A 80 1.24 -10.11 7.42
N PRO A 81 1.16 -10.62 6.18
CA PRO A 81 -0.11 -11.05 5.61
C PRO A 81 -0.70 -12.20 6.43
N SER A 82 -2.02 -12.19 6.55
CA SER A 82 -2.74 -13.31 7.17
C SER A 82 -2.58 -14.58 6.33
N ASP A 83 -2.45 -15.74 6.99
CA ASP A 83 -2.45 -17.03 6.31
C ASP A 83 -3.68 -17.18 5.43
N PHE A 84 -3.49 -17.65 4.21
CA PHE A 84 -4.58 -17.84 3.27
C PHE A 84 -5.52 -18.96 3.71
N THR A 85 -6.74 -18.59 4.06
CA THR A 85 -7.86 -19.52 4.20
C THR A 85 -9.09 -18.93 3.53
N LEU A 86 -9.96 -19.79 2.96
CA LEU A 86 -11.19 -19.30 2.32
C LEU A 86 -12.08 -18.53 3.30
N GLU A 87 -12.10 -18.92 4.56
CA GLU A 87 -12.87 -18.25 5.60
C GLU A 87 -12.35 -16.83 5.88
N LYS A 88 -11.02 -16.66 6.04
CA LYS A 88 -10.42 -15.34 6.30
C LYS A 88 -10.55 -14.40 5.11
N TYR A 89 -10.37 -14.92 3.88
CA TYR A 89 -10.31 -14.08 2.68
C TYR A 89 -11.68 -13.84 2.03
N PHE A 90 -12.67 -14.72 2.26
CA PHE A 90 -14.00 -14.61 1.63
C PHE A 90 -15.16 -14.62 2.63
N GLY A 91 -14.89 -14.79 3.93
CA GLY A 91 -15.90 -14.72 4.98
C GLY A 91 -16.32 -13.26 5.23
N ILE A 92 -17.61 -12.95 5.11
CA ILE A 92 -18.12 -11.58 5.28
C ILE A 92 -17.77 -10.97 6.64
N SER A 93 -17.73 -11.81 7.69
CA SER A 93 -17.35 -11.39 9.06
C SER A 93 -15.84 -11.17 9.27
N HIS A 94 -15.01 -11.58 8.30
CA HIS A 94 -13.54 -11.53 8.40
C HIS A 94 -12.90 -10.64 7.33
N ILE A 95 -13.69 -9.86 6.62
CA ILE A 95 -13.26 -9.05 5.46
C ILE A 95 -12.13 -8.04 5.76
N THR A 96 -11.97 -7.67 7.03
CA THR A 96 -10.95 -6.72 7.50
C THR A 96 -9.75 -7.38 8.20
N ILE A 97 -9.73 -8.72 8.33
CA ILE A 97 -8.62 -9.45 8.97
C ILE A 97 -7.39 -9.52 8.04
N PRO A 98 -7.52 -9.89 6.75
CA PRO A 98 -6.42 -9.75 5.80
C PRO A 98 -6.14 -8.28 5.51
N GLN A 99 -4.91 -7.99 5.09
CA GLN A 99 -4.59 -6.69 4.53
C GLN A 99 -5.51 -6.41 3.33
N PHE A 100 -6.04 -5.20 3.28
CA PHE A 100 -7.01 -4.84 2.25
C PHE A 100 -6.84 -3.41 1.75
N ASN A 101 -7.32 -3.18 0.54
CA ASN A 101 -7.50 -1.87 -0.06
C ASN A 101 -8.99 -1.63 -0.30
N PHE A 102 -9.43 -0.46 0.09
CA PHE A 102 -10.77 0.05 -0.21
C PHE A 102 -10.65 1.39 -0.92
N ARG A 103 -11.47 1.60 -1.97
CA ARG A 103 -11.47 2.88 -2.68
C ARG A 103 -12.82 3.20 -3.29
N ILE A 104 -13.21 4.46 -3.20
CA ILE A 104 -14.32 5.06 -3.92
C ILE A 104 -13.79 6.16 -4.84
N GLY A 105 -14.22 6.18 -6.10
CA GLY A 105 -13.76 7.16 -7.07
C GLY A 105 -14.83 7.59 -8.06
N TYR A 106 -14.60 8.75 -8.66
CA TYR A 106 -15.51 9.37 -9.59
C TYR A 106 -14.80 9.79 -10.87
N PHE A 107 -15.32 9.38 -12.02
CA PHE A 107 -14.80 9.74 -13.33
C PHE A 107 -15.18 11.16 -13.73
N LEU A 108 -14.21 12.07 -13.71
CA LEU A 108 -14.33 13.45 -14.18
C LEU A 108 -14.44 13.51 -15.70
N SER A 109 -13.79 12.58 -16.38
CA SER A 109 -13.84 12.37 -17.84
C SER A 109 -13.83 10.87 -18.14
N ASP A 110 -13.78 10.49 -19.41
CA ASP A 110 -13.67 9.08 -19.79
C ASP A 110 -12.32 8.46 -19.41
N HIS A 111 -11.32 9.29 -19.13
CA HIS A 111 -9.96 8.89 -18.84
C HIS A 111 -9.49 9.22 -17.42
N TRP A 112 -9.98 10.32 -16.83
CA TRP A 112 -9.52 10.83 -15.56
C TRP A 112 -10.55 10.62 -14.47
N ASP A 113 -10.10 10.10 -13.36
CA ASP A 113 -10.87 10.01 -12.12
C ASP A 113 -10.11 10.60 -10.93
N ILE A 114 -10.86 10.96 -9.91
CA ILE A 114 -10.36 11.28 -8.59
C ILE A 114 -10.99 10.31 -7.60
N SER A 115 -10.22 9.86 -6.62
CA SER A 115 -10.69 8.87 -5.67
C SER A 115 -10.14 9.10 -4.27
N PHE A 116 -10.89 8.63 -3.29
CA PHE A 116 -10.46 8.47 -1.90
C PHE A 116 -10.37 6.99 -1.57
N GLY A 117 -9.35 6.58 -0.84
CA GLY A 117 -9.16 5.20 -0.45
C GLY A 117 -8.35 5.04 0.82
N MET A 118 -8.39 3.83 1.33
CA MET A 118 -7.59 3.38 2.47
C MET A 118 -6.82 2.12 2.05
N ASP A 119 -5.53 2.17 2.23
CA ASP A 119 -4.64 1.02 2.09
C ASP A 119 -4.26 0.55 3.51
N HIS A 120 -4.84 -0.59 3.91
CA HIS A 120 -4.59 -1.20 5.21
C HIS A 120 -3.41 -2.16 5.08
N MET A 121 -2.21 -1.65 5.33
CA MET A 121 -0.94 -2.37 5.29
C MET A 121 -0.58 -2.92 6.66
N LYS A 122 0.40 -3.83 6.72
CA LYS A 122 0.99 -4.33 7.97
C LYS A 122 2.50 -4.22 7.92
N TYR A 123 3.06 -3.64 8.99
CA TYR A 123 4.49 -3.40 9.11
C TYR A 123 4.98 -3.97 10.44
N VAL A 124 5.99 -4.84 10.39
CA VAL A 124 6.55 -5.50 11.58
C VAL A 124 8.07 -5.41 11.54
N VAL A 125 8.67 -4.75 12.53
CA VAL A 125 10.13 -4.77 12.73
C VAL A 125 10.56 -6.21 13.04
N GLU A 126 11.57 -6.70 12.31
CA GLU A 126 12.07 -8.06 12.50
C GLU A 126 12.82 -8.18 13.83
N GLN A 127 12.49 -9.21 14.58
CA GLN A 127 13.21 -9.55 15.81
C GLN A 127 14.52 -10.28 15.51
N ASN A 128 15.47 -10.23 16.46
CA ASN A 128 16.77 -10.86 16.38
C ASN A 128 17.66 -10.35 15.23
N GLN A 129 17.39 -9.16 14.72
CA GLN A 129 18.31 -8.43 13.84
C GLN A 129 19.30 -7.62 14.65
N VAL A 130 20.53 -7.49 14.15
CA VAL A 130 21.54 -6.59 14.68
C VAL A 130 21.51 -5.31 13.87
N VAL A 131 21.40 -4.18 14.54
CA VAL A 131 21.39 -2.84 13.96
C VAL A 131 22.37 -1.94 14.71
N GLN A 132 22.74 -0.80 14.13
CA GLN A 132 23.52 0.20 14.86
C GLN A 132 22.59 1.11 15.66
N ILE A 133 23.01 1.43 16.88
CA ILE A 133 22.36 2.39 17.76
C ILE A 133 23.29 3.58 17.99
N ASP A 134 22.71 4.78 17.88
CA ASP A 134 23.38 6.04 18.24
C ASP A 134 22.47 6.85 19.16
N GLY A 135 23.03 7.42 20.23
CA GLY A 135 22.31 8.27 21.18
C GLY A 135 22.42 7.84 22.62
N THR A 136 21.43 8.16 23.45
CA THR A 136 21.49 7.97 24.90
C THR A 136 20.22 7.36 25.44
N ILE A 137 20.34 6.40 26.36
CA ILE A 137 19.29 5.85 27.18
C ILE A 137 19.63 6.11 28.64
N SER A 138 19.01 7.13 29.24
CA SER A 138 19.26 7.55 30.64
C SER A 138 18.38 6.86 31.65
N LYS A 139 17.45 5.99 31.19
CA LYS A 139 16.52 5.24 32.05
C LYS A 139 17.29 4.23 32.92
N MET A 140 17.56 4.62 34.16
CA MET A 140 18.40 3.85 35.10
C MET A 140 17.91 2.43 35.40
N GLU A 141 16.62 2.18 35.23
CA GLU A 141 15.98 0.87 35.47
C GLU A 141 16.10 -0.05 34.24
N SER A 142 16.52 0.49 33.08
CA SER A 142 16.70 -0.30 31.86
C SER A 142 18.05 -0.99 31.86
N THR A 143 18.08 -2.26 31.44
CA THR A 143 19.32 -2.99 31.15
C THR A 143 20.10 -2.39 29.97
N TYR A 144 19.44 -1.52 29.21
CA TYR A 144 19.98 -0.79 28.05
C TYR A 144 20.45 0.64 28.38
N HIS A 145 20.59 0.97 29.69
CA HIS A 145 21.11 2.27 30.09
C HIS A 145 22.55 2.47 29.59
N GLY A 146 22.79 3.60 28.88
CA GLY A 146 24.12 3.90 28.32
C GLY A 146 24.10 5.04 27.31
N GLU A 147 25.32 5.41 26.89
CA GLU A 147 25.58 6.28 25.74
C GLU A 147 26.16 5.42 24.61
N TYR A 148 25.60 5.55 23.41
CA TYR A 148 25.92 4.74 22.24
C TYR A 148 26.45 5.62 21.12
N GLN A 149 27.47 5.12 20.41
CA GLN A 149 28.12 5.82 19.28
C GLN A 149 28.31 4.81 18.15
N ASP A 150 27.24 4.59 17.34
CA ASP A 150 27.21 3.62 16.24
C ASP A 150 27.59 2.19 16.70
N GLU A 151 27.09 1.78 17.84
CA GLU A 151 27.33 0.45 18.42
C GLU A 151 26.31 -0.58 17.90
N ASP A 152 26.72 -1.83 17.78
CA ASP A 152 25.84 -2.93 17.41
C ASP A 152 24.91 -3.30 18.57
N ILE A 153 23.61 -3.32 18.32
CA ILE A 153 22.59 -3.80 19.27
C ILE A 153 21.65 -4.80 18.60
N MET A 154 21.27 -5.83 19.34
CA MET A 154 20.27 -6.78 18.86
C MET A 154 18.87 -6.34 19.26
N ILE A 155 17.95 -6.26 18.31
CA ILE A 155 16.54 -6.01 18.57
C ILE A 155 15.91 -7.29 19.11
N VAL A 156 15.56 -7.29 20.39
CA VAL A 156 14.88 -8.39 21.12
C VAL A 156 13.65 -7.86 21.83
N ASP A 157 12.78 -8.76 22.27
CA ASP A 157 11.44 -8.43 22.75
C ASP A 157 11.41 -7.45 23.93
N ASP A 158 12.39 -7.50 24.83
CA ASP A 158 12.51 -6.61 25.98
C ASP A 158 13.15 -5.25 25.62
N PHE A 159 13.87 -5.17 24.49
CA PHE A 159 14.38 -3.91 23.97
C PHE A 159 13.35 -3.16 23.13
N LEU A 160 12.85 -3.82 22.07
CA LEU A 160 11.91 -3.20 21.15
C LEU A 160 11.02 -4.24 20.44
N GLN A 161 9.72 -4.15 20.67
CA GLN A 161 8.69 -4.64 19.76
C GLN A 161 8.05 -3.42 19.10
N PHE A 162 8.04 -3.38 17.77
CA PHE A 162 7.49 -2.24 17.03
C PHE A 162 6.79 -2.73 15.78
N GLU A 163 5.48 -2.53 15.75
CA GLU A 163 4.65 -3.01 14.64
C GLU A 163 3.40 -2.17 14.44
N HIS A 164 2.89 -2.20 13.21
CA HIS A 164 1.60 -1.63 12.81
C HIS A 164 0.72 -2.75 12.22
N THR A 165 0.51 -3.84 12.95
CA THR A 165 -0.21 -5.04 12.47
C THR A 165 -1.72 -4.90 12.54
N ASP A 166 -2.22 -4.06 13.44
CA ASP A 166 -3.64 -3.67 13.50
C ASP A 166 -3.98 -2.54 12.50
N GLY A 167 -3.02 -2.19 11.66
CA GLY A 167 -3.13 -1.29 10.52
C GLY A 167 -2.05 -0.21 10.46
N LEU A 168 -1.21 -0.27 9.44
CA LEU A 168 -0.53 0.89 8.88
C LEU A 168 -1.49 1.51 7.85
N ASN A 169 -2.50 2.25 8.34
CA ASN A 169 -3.57 2.79 7.48
C ASN A 169 -3.06 4.03 6.73
N TYR A 170 -2.98 3.91 5.42
CA TYR A 170 -2.68 5.02 4.53
C TYR A 170 -3.98 5.49 3.87
N GLU A 171 -4.58 6.54 4.42
CA GLU A 171 -5.77 7.19 3.87
C GLU A 171 -5.36 8.23 2.85
N ASN A 172 -5.74 8.01 1.59
CA ASN A 172 -5.19 8.79 0.50
C ASN A 172 -6.22 9.20 -0.57
N ILE A 173 -5.92 10.33 -1.22
CA ILE A 173 -6.61 10.80 -2.41
C ILE A 173 -5.69 10.54 -3.60
N GLU A 174 -6.25 9.99 -4.67
CA GLU A 174 -5.52 9.75 -5.90
C GLU A 174 -6.20 10.40 -7.11
N ALA A 175 -5.38 10.95 -8.01
CA ALA A 175 -5.77 11.31 -9.36
C ALA A 175 -5.24 10.23 -10.30
N ARG A 176 -6.14 9.60 -11.06
CA ARG A 176 -5.82 8.47 -11.93
C ARG A 176 -6.20 8.75 -13.36
N TYR A 177 -5.33 8.31 -14.26
CA TYR A 177 -5.58 8.26 -15.70
C TYR A 177 -5.73 6.82 -16.13
N SER A 178 -6.79 6.50 -16.86
CA SER A 178 -6.97 5.16 -17.43
C SER A 178 -7.44 5.22 -18.86
N ASN A 179 -6.99 4.27 -19.67
CA ASN A 179 -7.35 4.20 -21.07
C ASN A 179 -7.60 2.75 -21.51
N LEU A 180 -8.56 2.60 -22.42
CA LEU A 180 -8.89 1.33 -23.05
C LEU A 180 -7.76 0.97 -24.03
N PHE A 181 -7.24 -0.26 -23.95
CA PHE A 181 -6.23 -0.76 -24.89
C PHE A 181 -6.68 -2.04 -25.63
N PHE A 182 -7.69 -2.75 -25.10
CA PHE A 182 -8.22 -3.93 -25.74
C PHE A 182 -9.71 -4.11 -25.43
N ASP A 183 -10.55 -4.41 -26.44
CA ASP A 183 -12.00 -4.57 -26.30
C ASP A 183 -12.47 -5.90 -26.92
N LEU A 184 -13.04 -6.77 -26.07
CA LEU A 184 -13.69 -8.03 -26.45
C LEU A 184 -15.21 -7.93 -26.36
N ASN A 185 -15.79 -6.76 -26.61
CA ASN A 185 -17.22 -6.47 -26.53
C ASN A 185 -17.76 -6.51 -25.08
N LYS A 186 -17.79 -7.67 -24.42
CA LYS A 186 -18.28 -7.84 -23.03
C LYS A 186 -17.20 -7.66 -21.98
N ILE A 187 -15.93 -7.68 -22.38
CA ILE A 187 -14.77 -7.53 -21.49
C ILE A 187 -13.85 -6.47 -22.11
N LYS A 188 -13.62 -5.40 -21.37
CA LYS A 188 -12.77 -4.28 -21.78
C LYS A 188 -11.55 -4.20 -20.88
N PHE A 189 -10.37 -4.12 -21.48
CA PHE A 189 -9.11 -4.04 -20.76
C PHE A 189 -8.58 -2.61 -20.77
N HIS A 190 -8.35 -2.07 -19.59
CA HIS A 190 -7.79 -0.74 -19.40
C HIS A 190 -6.46 -0.83 -18.67
N TYR A 191 -5.53 0.05 -19.02
CA TYR A 191 -4.42 0.35 -18.13
C TYR A 191 -4.78 1.57 -17.30
N THR A 192 -4.22 1.64 -16.10
CA THR A 192 -4.40 2.76 -15.17
C THR A 192 -3.03 3.21 -14.68
N THR A 193 -2.83 4.50 -14.54
CA THR A 193 -1.70 5.10 -13.85
C THR A 193 -2.18 6.27 -13.02
N GLY A 194 -1.53 6.55 -11.90
CA GLY A 194 -1.97 7.63 -11.03
C GLY A 194 -0.93 8.04 -10.01
N ILE A 195 -1.21 9.13 -9.33
CA ILE A 195 -0.45 9.65 -8.20
C ILE A 195 -1.40 9.94 -7.06
N GLY A 196 -0.91 9.78 -5.84
CA GLY A 196 -1.69 10.00 -4.64
C GLY A 196 -0.89 10.64 -3.51
N ALA A 197 -1.61 11.24 -2.59
CA ALA A 197 -1.09 11.73 -1.34
C ALA A 197 -2.11 11.50 -0.22
N GLY A 198 -1.63 11.30 1.00
CA GLY A 198 -2.53 10.97 2.10
C GLY A 198 -1.87 11.05 3.47
N MET A 199 -2.63 10.67 4.47
CA MET A 199 -2.27 10.66 5.88
C MET A 199 -2.04 9.22 6.35
N LEU A 200 -1.18 9.05 7.36
CA LEU A 200 -0.94 7.80 8.06
C LEU A 200 -1.66 7.84 9.41
N LEU A 201 -2.60 6.92 9.59
CA LEU A 201 -3.34 6.71 10.83
C LEU A 201 -3.08 5.28 11.34
N PRO A 202 -1.82 4.96 11.73
CA PRO A 202 -1.50 3.63 12.22
C PRO A 202 -2.11 3.36 13.60
N LYS A 203 -2.36 2.08 13.88
CA LYS A 203 -2.43 1.56 15.23
C LYS A 203 -1.09 0.91 15.54
N THR A 204 -0.24 1.65 16.25
CA THR A 204 1.13 1.24 16.56
C THR A 204 1.17 0.41 17.83
N ASN A 205 1.55 -0.85 17.69
CA ASN A 205 1.82 -1.73 18.83
C ASN A 205 3.31 -1.62 19.17
N THR A 206 3.62 -1.07 20.34
CA THR A 206 5.00 -0.87 20.75
C THR A 206 5.21 -1.34 22.19
N THR A 207 6.27 -2.12 22.39
CA THR A 207 6.90 -2.34 23.71
C THR A 207 8.33 -1.83 23.58
N LEU A 208 8.67 -0.78 24.31
CA LEU A 208 9.97 -0.11 24.24
C LEU A 208 10.64 -0.16 25.62
N LEU A 209 11.90 -0.63 25.69
CA LEU A 209 12.67 -0.72 26.94
C LEU A 209 11.91 -1.42 28.07
N ASN A 210 11.19 -2.48 27.76
CA ASN A 210 10.34 -3.25 28.66
C ASN A 210 9.23 -2.42 29.35
N MET A 211 8.85 -1.26 28.78
CA MET A 211 7.70 -0.48 29.22
C MET A 211 6.38 -1.14 28.85
N GLU A 212 5.28 -0.69 29.44
CA GLU A 212 3.94 -1.21 29.13
C GLU A 212 3.60 -1.03 27.65
N ARG A 213 3.04 -2.06 27.03
CA ARG A 213 2.64 -2.06 25.62
C ARG A 213 1.60 -0.98 25.34
N HIS A 214 1.87 -0.16 24.32
CA HIS A 214 0.94 0.83 23.76
C HIS A 214 0.37 0.32 22.43
N ASP A 215 -0.93 0.55 22.19
CA ASP A 215 -1.60 0.12 20.96
C ASP A 215 -2.81 0.99 20.57
N ASP A 216 -2.65 2.30 20.52
CA ASP A 216 -3.69 3.25 20.11
C ASP A 216 -3.49 3.80 18.70
N TYR A 217 -4.62 4.20 18.05
CA TYR A 217 -4.57 4.95 16.79
C TYR A 217 -4.04 6.36 16.99
N HIS A 218 -3.13 6.76 16.12
CA HIS A 218 -2.60 8.11 16.11
C HIS A 218 -2.33 8.61 14.69
N LEU A 219 -2.65 9.88 14.41
CA LEU A 219 -2.25 10.53 13.16
C LEU A 219 -0.75 10.77 13.20
N SER A 220 0.02 9.88 12.57
CA SER A 220 1.47 9.82 12.71
C SER A 220 2.24 10.50 11.59
N GLY A 221 1.61 10.78 10.46
CA GLY A 221 2.33 11.35 9.35
C GLY A 221 1.57 11.39 8.03
N TYR A 222 2.34 11.41 6.95
CA TYR A 222 1.84 11.54 5.58
C TYR A 222 2.66 10.71 4.61
N GLY A 223 2.09 10.47 3.42
CA GLY A 223 2.77 9.76 2.33
C GLY A 223 2.37 10.29 0.96
N ILE A 224 3.22 9.98 -0.02
CA ILE A 224 2.95 10.17 -1.44
C ILE A 224 3.17 8.85 -2.17
N SER A 225 2.39 8.58 -3.20
CA SER A 225 2.47 7.33 -3.95
C SER A 225 2.20 7.49 -5.43
N GLY A 226 2.73 6.56 -6.21
CA GLY A 226 2.38 6.33 -7.59
C GLY A 226 1.77 4.95 -7.77
N VAL A 227 0.83 4.80 -8.68
CA VAL A 227 0.15 3.54 -8.99
C VAL A 227 0.12 3.28 -10.48
N ILE A 228 0.30 2.02 -10.85
CA ILE A 228 0.03 1.49 -12.20
C ILE A 228 -0.83 0.25 -12.07
N GLY A 229 -1.70 -0.01 -13.03
CA GLY A 229 -2.59 -1.16 -12.95
C GLY A 229 -3.15 -1.60 -14.29
N LEU A 230 -3.66 -2.82 -14.30
CA LEU A 230 -4.39 -3.43 -15.39
C LEU A 230 -5.78 -3.81 -14.90
N ASN A 231 -6.80 -3.34 -15.59
CA ASN A 231 -8.20 -3.52 -15.25
C ASN A 231 -8.91 -4.32 -16.34
N ALA A 232 -9.65 -5.35 -15.94
CA ALA A 232 -10.59 -6.07 -16.80
C ALA A 232 -12.02 -5.70 -16.37
N LEU A 233 -12.71 -4.91 -17.18
CA LEU A 233 -14.09 -4.46 -16.96
C LEU A 233 -15.06 -5.38 -17.69
N PHE A 234 -15.97 -6.01 -16.95
CA PHE A 234 -17.00 -6.95 -17.43
C PHE A 234 -18.34 -6.24 -17.52
N PHE A 235 -18.98 -6.34 -18.67
CA PHE A 235 -20.36 -5.86 -18.93
C PHE A 235 -20.55 -4.36 -18.61
N ASP A 236 -19.46 -3.56 -18.67
CA ASP A 236 -19.41 -2.13 -18.31
C ASP A 236 -19.72 -1.82 -16.83
N HIS A 237 -19.75 -2.81 -15.95
CA HIS A 237 -20.17 -2.63 -14.56
C HIS A 237 -19.25 -3.26 -13.52
N PHE A 238 -18.70 -4.43 -13.74
CA PHE A 238 -17.85 -5.13 -12.77
C PHE A 238 -16.42 -5.20 -13.26
N PHE A 239 -15.48 -5.09 -12.37
CA PHE A 239 -14.07 -5.19 -12.77
C PHE A 239 -13.22 -5.95 -11.76
N ILE A 240 -12.16 -6.53 -12.28
CA ILE A 240 -11.03 -7.04 -11.52
C ILE A 240 -9.82 -6.22 -11.95
N GLN A 241 -9.02 -5.78 -11.01
CA GLN A 241 -7.85 -4.95 -11.27
C GLN A 241 -6.65 -5.46 -10.48
N ALA A 242 -5.52 -5.60 -11.16
CA ALA A 242 -4.21 -5.81 -10.57
C ALA A 242 -3.47 -4.48 -10.57
N GLU A 243 -2.91 -4.10 -9.44
CA GLU A 243 -2.16 -2.85 -9.28
C GLU A 243 -0.78 -3.09 -8.67
N MET A 244 0.14 -2.22 -9.02
CA MET A 244 1.43 -2.04 -8.35
C MET A 244 1.47 -0.60 -7.87
N LYS A 245 1.66 -0.39 -6.58
CA LYS A 245 1.76 0.93 -5.96
C LYS A 245 3.12 1.03 -5.27
N ALA A 246 3.76 2.18 -5.38
CA ALA A 246 4.99 2.48 -4.66
C ALA A 246 4.92 3.90 -4.12
N GLY A 247 5.55 4.14 -2.99
CA GLY A 247 5.52 5.45 -2.37
C GLY A 247 6.53 5.64 -1.26
N VAL A 248 6.52 6.84 -0.70
CA VAL A 248 7.30 7.25 0.45
C VAL A 248 6.34 7.64 1.57
N ILE A 249 6.60 7.11 2.75
CA ILE A 249 5.89 7.41 3.98
C ILE A 249 6.86 8.13 4.91
N ASN A 250 6.40 9.23 5.52
CA ASN A 250 7.11 9.94 6.58
C ASN A 250 6.17 10.06 7.79
N MET A 251 6.58 9.47 8.90
CA MET A 251 5.84 9.49 10.17
C MET A 251 6.68 10.21 11.23
N PRO A 252 6.58 11.54 11.35
CA PRO A 252 7.33 12.33 12.33
C PRO A 252 6.80 12.21 13.77
N ASP A 253 5.61 11.65 13.97
CA ASP A 253 4.93 11.63 15.27
C ASP A 253 4.24 10.28 15.53
N ILE A 254 5.03 9.24 15.81
CA ILE A 254 4.52 7.93 16.19
C ILE A 254 4.47 7.85 17.72
N ARG A 255 3.31 7.50 18.28
CA ARG A 255 3.15 7.21 19.71
C ARG A 255 3.77 5.86 20.04
N THR A 256 4.62 5.80 21.08
CA THR A 256 5.33 4.58 21.46
C THR A 256 4.95 4.06 22.84
N THR A 257 4.47 4.93 23.73
CA THR A 257 3.97 4.56 25.07
C THR A 257 2.70 5.36 25.40
N PHE A 258 2.13 5.13 26.57
CA PHE A 258 1.02 5.94 27.09
C PHE A 258 1.44 7.37 27.45
N ASP A 259 2.75 7.62 27.68
CA ASP A 259 3.24 8.97 27.87
C ASP A 259 3.27 9.73 26.54
N SER A 260 2.63 10.86 26.53
CA SER A 260 2.58 11.70 25.35
C SER A 260 3.93 12.36 24.98
N ALA A 261 4.92 12.33 25.83
CA ALA A 261 6.28 12.76 25.54
C ALA A 261 7.08 11.73 24.74
N ASP A 262 6.70 10.47 24.82
CA ASP A 262 7.37 9.37 24.13
C ASP A 262 6.94 9.28 22.66
N ARG A 263 7.88 9.42 21.76
CA ARG A 263 7.66 9.47 20.30
C ARG A 263 8.71 8.66 19.56
N ALA A 264 8.29 8.18 18.40
CA ALA A 264 9.21 7.75 17.35
C ALA A 264 9.00 8.56 16.06
N HIS A 265 10.07 8.64 15.28
CA HIS A 265 10.10 9.19 13.94
C HIS A 265 10.66 8.16 12.98
N GLN A 266 10.01 7.99 11.83
CA GLN A 266 10.43 7.03 10.81
C GLN A 266 10.07 7.52 9.41
N GLN A 267 10.97 7.22 8.44
CA GLN A 267 10.70 7.42 7.02
C GLN A 267 11.14 6.20 6.23
N PHE A 268 10.30 5.70 5.33
CA PHE A 268 10.60 4.55 4.49
C PHE A 268 9.86 4.59 3.15
N MET A 269 10.33 3.79 2.20
CA MET A 269 9.63 3.51 0.96
C MET A 269 8.85 2.21 1.10
N PHE A 270 7.67 2.16 0.47
CA PHE A 270 6.89 0.94 0.34
C PHE A 270 6.63 0.59 -1.11
N TYR A 271 6.44 -0.69 -1.35
CA TYR A 271 6.02 -1.26 -2.61
C TYR A 271 4.92 -2.29 -2.36
N GLN A 272 3.78 -2.11 -3.02
CA GLN A 272 2.55 -2.86 -2.76
C GLN A 272 2.03 -3.50 -4.03
N HIS A 273 1.62 -4.75 -3.95
CA HIS A 273 0.84 -5.46 -4.97
C HIS A 273 -0.60 -5.58 -4.54
N ASN A 274 -1.53 -5.24 -5.42
CA ASN A 274 -2.96 -5.27 -5.12
C ASN A 274 -3.72 -6.13 -6.12
N ILE A 275 -4.70 -6.87 -5.62
CA ILE A 275 -5.75 -7.49 -6.44
C ILE A 275 -7.08 -7.02 -5.88
N VAL A 276 -7.82 -6.25 -6.67
CA VAL A 276 -9.06 -5.62 -6.23
C VAL A 276 -10.22 -5.97 -7.15
N PHE A 277 -11.41 -5.99 -6.56
CA PHE A 277 -12.68 -6.29 -7.23
C PHE A 277 -13.60 -5.09 -7.02
N GLY A 278 -14.25 -4.65 -8.08
CA GLY A 278 -15.06 -3.45 -7.98
C GLY A 278 -16.24 -3.41 -8.91
N ALA A 279 -17.04 -2.37 -8.71
CA ALA A 279 -18.19 -2.06 -9.55
C ALA A 279 -18.13 -0.60 -10.01
N LEU A 280 -18.59 -0.38 -11.24
CA LEU A 280 -18.76 0.94 -11.87
C LEU A 280 -20.24 1.21 -12.02
N ILE A 281 -20.72 2.27 -11.39
CA ILE A 281 -22.12 2.67 -11.32
C ILE A 281 -22.30 3.95 -12.10
N TYR A 282 -23.28 3.97 -12.98
CA TYR A 282 -23.64 5.15 -13.76
C TYR A 282 -24.97 5.71 -13.30
N PHE A 283 -25.00 6.96 -12.94
CA PHE A 283 -26.25 7.65 -12.67
C PHE A 283 -26.89 8.09 -13.99
N ASN A 284 -28.07 7.56 -14.32
CA ASN A 284 -28.83 7.99 -15.49
C ASN A 284 -29.35 9.42 -15.24
N HIS A 285 -28.63 10.42 -15.71
CA HIS A 285 -29.26 11.71 -15.99
C HIS A 285 -30.17 11.50 -17.20
N LYS A 286 -31.49 11.30 -16.99
CA LYS A 286 -32.48 11.50 -18.05
C LYS A 286 -32.24 12.91 -18.58
N ALA A 287 -31.72 13.01 -19.80
CA ALA A 287 -31.70 14.25 -20.52
C ALA A 287 -33.16 14.76 -20.55
N LYS A 288 -33.42 15.94 -19.97
CA LYS A 288 -34.70 16.61 -20.21
C LYS A 288 -34.74 16.88 -21.71
N GLU A 289 -35.52 16.09 -22.46
CA GLU A 289 -35.94 16.45 -23.79
C GLU A 289 -36.54 17.87 -23.69
N LYS A 290 -35.84 18.83 -24.27
CA LYS A 290 -36.44 20.10 -24.58
C LYS A 290 -37.52 19.80 -25.62
N THR A 291 -38.74 19.67 -25.17
CA THR A 291 -39.91 19.79 -26.03
C THR A 291 -39.88 21.19 -26.61
N SER A 292 -39.42 21.32 -27.85
CA SER A 292 -39.66 22.48 -28.66
C SER A 292 -41.14 22.45 -29.01
N MET A 293 -41.95 23.22 -28.26
CA MET A 293 -43.25 23.60 -28.76
C MET A 293 -43.01 24.71 -29.79
N GLU A 294 -43.42 24.38 -31.00
CA GLU A 294 -43.70 25.36 -32.06
C GLU A 294 -44.88 26.25 -31.65
#